data_7e5503e90f3539669a19ea583ec688c1
#
_entry.id   7e5503e90f3539669a19ea583ec688c1
#
_cell.length_a   1.000
_cell.length_b   1.000
_cell.length_c   1.000
_cell.angle_alpha   90.00
_cell.angle_beta   90.00
_cell.angle_gamma   90.00
#
_symmetry.space_group_name_H-M   'P 1'
#
loop_
_entity.id
_entity.type
_entity.pdbx_description
1 polymer ?
#
loop_
_entity_poly.entity_id
_entity_poly.type
_entity_poly.pdbx_seq_one_letter_code
_entity_poly.pdbx_strand_id
1 'polypeptide(L)'
;MKKIIYLLLICGSSLTIMAQKITEKNFVPTEDIVVFPITLINAFPFISGEVNGVKGKFMFDTGNQNALDINDNLVQLAQKKEKGSGQVGSGQKFKANINDTIAEVKLADGSVYKNLVNIKSGNYDFLQNAITPDCIGYIGHNFFKGYLVKLDYLRRKIILYKNTDQRKSSKDFLEGEKVLAIINFEIRRLPNHPLVRVKIGGIEMIAAFDTGQYGTFQLEDKVEKLLTAKSLIIPSGKDAENDKTYTINDMVLDGKFKVSLKGVYSETREDNEHVREALQITEDNIIDIGYRFLDQYKTIWDYEAKKIYILEK
;
A
#
# COMPACT_ATOMS: atom_id res chain seq x y z
N MET A 1 -74.43 9.57 -24.24
CA MET A 1 -73.39 8.61 -23.89
C MET A 1 -72.20 9.37 -23.29
N LYS A 2 -72.10 9.41 -21.94
CA LYS A 2 -71.04 10.15 -21.24
C LYS A 2 -69.87 9.18 -20.99
N LYS A 3 -68.71 9.45 -21.54
CA LYS A 3 -67.46 8.73 -21.26
C LYS A 3 -66.86 9.31 -19.95
N ILE A 4 -66.76 8.44 -18.93
CA ILE A 4 -66.08 8.73 -17.68
C ILE A 4 -64.60 8.34 -17.90
N ILE A 5 -63.70 9.33 -17.80
CA ILE A 5 -62.27 9.13 -17.84
C ILE A 5 -61.81 8.95 -16.38
N TYR A 6 -61.32 7.76 -16.04
CA TYR A 6 -60.63 7.48 -14.78
C TYR A 6 -59.16 7.94 -14.88
N LEU A 7 -58.84 8.99 -14.10
CA LEU A 7 -57.48 9.46 -13.93
C LEU A 7 -56.82 8.61 -12.82
N LEU A 8 -55.98 7.68 -13.21
CA LEU A 8 -55.13 6.93 -12.25
C LEU A 8 -53.95 7.79 -11.84
N LEU A 9 -54.03 8.35 -10.60
CA LEU A 9 -52.88 8.93 -9.93
C LEU A 9 -51.94 7.84 -9.50
N ILE A 10 -50.84 7.65 -10.25
CA ILE A 10 -49.72 6.82 -9.80
C ILE A 10 -48.87 7.71 -8.89
N CYS A 11 -49.04 7.56 -7.57
CA CYS A 11 -48.08 8.06 -6.60
C CYS A 11 -46.77 7.24 -6.71
N GLY A 12 -45.87 7.72 -7.56
CA GLY A 12 -44.50 7.23 -7.60
C GLY A 12 -43.76 7.69 -6.34
N SER A 13 -43.80 6.88 -5.29
CA SER A 13 -42.86 7.02 -4.18
C SER A 13 -41.48 6.62 -4.72
N SER A 14 -40.68 7.63 -5.09
CA SER A 14 -39.26 7.48 -5.34
C SER A 14 -38.60 7.03 -4.04
N LEU A 15 -38.47 5.73 -3.86
CA LEU A 15 -37.52 5.14 -2.91
C LEU A 15 -36.11 5.49 -3.39
N THR A 16 -35.63 6.65 -2.97
CA THR A 16 -34.20 6.95 -2.99
C THR A 16 -33.55 5.94 -2.04
N ILE A 17 -33.11 4.82 -2.61
CA ILE A 17 -32.16 3.96 -1.94
C ILE A 17 -30.90 4.79 -1.79
N MET A 18 -30.78 5.48 -0.65
CA MET A 18 -29.53 5.97 -0.16
C MET A 18 -28.67 4.72 0.01
N ALA A 19 -27.86 4.42 -1.01
CA ALA A 19 -26.75 3.50 -0.88
C ALA A 19 -25.88 4.11 0.22
N GLN A 20 -26.15 3.72 1.46
CA GLN A 20 -25.32 4.04 2.60
C GLN A 20 -23.96 3.49 2.22
N LYS A 21 -23.02 4.39 1.98
CA LYS A 21 -21.62 4.07 1.77
C LYS A 21 -21.17 3.42 3.07
N ILE A 22 -21.32 2.09 3.12
CA ILE A 22 -20.95 1.27 4.27
C ILE A 22 -19.42 1.33 4.29
N THR A 23 -18.92 2.24 5.09
CA THR A 23 -17.48 2.44 5.28
C THR A 23 -16.99 1.46 6.33
N GLU A 24 -15.78 0.96 6.16
CA GLU A 24 -14.96 0.23 7.15
C GLU A 24 -14.71 1.09 8.41
N LYS A 25 -15.71 1.82 8.87
CA LYS A 25 -15.61 2.93 9.82
C LYS A 25 -15.03 2.56 11.17
N ASN A 26 -14.93 1.26 11.47
CA ASN A 26 -14.57 0.78 12.81
C ASN A 26 -13.17 0.17 12.90
N PHE A 27 -12.42 0.08 11.81
CA PHE A 27 -11.04 -0.41 11.82
C PHE A 27 -10.08 0.71 11.41
N VAL A 28 -9.94 1.69 12.30
CA VAL A 28 -9.01 2.81 12.18
C VAL A 28 -8.45 3.14 13.57
N PRO A 29 -7.22 3.64 13.69
CA PRO A 29 -6.68 4.09 14.97
C PRO A 29 -7.49 5.25 15.53
N THR A 30 -7.57 5.33 16.86
CA THR A 30 -8.27 6.41 17.57
C THR A 30 -7.31 7.37 18.27
N GLU A 31 -6.15 6.87 18.66
CA GLU A 31 -5.15 7.58 19.41
C GLU A 31 -4.44 8.64 18.55
N ASP A 32 -3.89 9.66 19.21
CA ASP A 32 -3.15 10.74 18.57
C ASP A 32 -1.82 10.26 17.98
N ILE A 33 -1.16 9.33 18.65
CA ILE A 33 0.06 8.65 18.20
C ILE A 33 -0.09 7.15 18.47
N VAL A 34 0.13 6.34 17.44
CA VAL A 34 0.12 4.87 17.54
C VAL A 34 1.46 4.32 17.10
N VAL A 35 2.01 3.38 17.85
CA VAL A 35 3.31 2.76 17.56
C VAL A 35 3.13 1.26 17.42
N PHE A 36 3.38 0.74 16.23
CA PHE A 36 3.38 -0.68 15.96
C PHE A 36 4.82 -1.21 15.91
N PRO A 37 5.18 -2.18 16.78
CA PRO A 37 6.35 -3.00 16.53
C PRO A 37 6.11 -3.87 15.29
N ILE A 38 7.10 -3.96 14.41
CA ILE A 38 7.01 -4.77 13.20
C ILE A 38 8.08 -5.85 13.16
N THR A 39 7.77 -6.92 12.44
CA THR A 39 8.73 -7.92 11.98
C THR A 39 8.91 -7.76 10.48
N LEU A 40 10.15 -7.71 9.99
CA LEU A 40 10.40 -7.81 8.55
C LEU A 40 10.58 -9.29 8.18
N ILE A 41 9.74 -9.77 7.29
CA ILE A 41 9.80 -11.13 6.74
C ILE A 41 9.88 -11.00 5.23
N ASN A 42 10.91 -11.57 4.62
CA ASN A 42 11.18 -11.41 3.18
C ASN A 42 11.10 -9.93 2.74
N ALA A 43 11.64 -9.03 3.58
CA ALA A 43 11.65 -7.59 3.36
C ALA A 43 10.32 -6.83 3.60
N PHE A 44 9.20 -7.53 3.77
CA PHE A 44 7.90 -6.91 4.01
C PHE A 44 7.64 -6.67 5.51
N PRO A 45 7.00 -5.55 5.88
CA PRO A 45 6.67 -5.23 7.26
C PRO A 45 5.39 -5.94 7.71
N PHE A 46 5.46 -6.61 8.85
CA PHE A 46 4.33 -7.32 9.46
C PHE A 46 4.04 -6.80 10.86
N ILE A 47 2.76 -6.61 11.16
CA ILE A 47 2.22 -6.32 12.49
C ILE A 47 1.59 -7.62 13.02
N SER A 48 2.01 -8.06 14.21
CA SER A 48 1.37 -9.20 14.88
C SER A 48 -0.05 -8.86 15.32
N GLY A 49 -0.95 -9.83 15.23
CA GLY A 49 -2.33 -9.62 15.64
C GLY A 49 -3.12 -10.92 15.79
N GLU A 50 -4.41 -10.77 16.03
CA GLU A 50 -5.35 -11.87 16.24
C GLU A 50 -6.70 -11.50 15.64
N VAL A 51 -7.35 -12.43 14.95
CA VAL A 51 -8.71 -12.28 14.41
C VAL A 51 -9.58 -13.42 14.95
N ASN A 52 -10.61 -13.10 15.69
CA ASN A 52 -11.53 -14.08 16.30
C ASN A 52 -10.80 -15.23 17.03
N GLY A 53 -9.69 -14.94 17.73
CA GLY A 53 -8.88 -15.92 18.45
C GLY A 53 -7.75 -16.56 17.60
N VAL A 54 -7.74 -16.37 16.29
CA VAL A 54 -6.67 -16.86 15.41
C VAL A 54 -5.50 -15.88 15.41
N LYS A 55 -4.36 -16.30 15.98
CA LYS A 55 -3.13 -15.49 16.03
C LYS A 55 -2.37 -15.59 14.72
N GLY A 56 -1.73 -14.48 14.34
CA GLY A 56 -0.89 -14.43 13.15
C GLY A 56 -0.31 -13.04 12.92
N LYS A 57 0.01 -12.74 11.67
CA LYS A 57 0.62 -11.49 11.25
C LYS A 57 -0.15 -10.87 10.09
N PHE A 58 -0.32 -9.56 10.13
CA PHE A 58 -0.83 -8.77 9.02
C PHE A 58 0.34 -8.13 8.28
N MET A 59 0.40 -8.27 6.98
CA MET A 59 1.30 -7.47 6.16
C MET A 59 0.82 -6.02 6.17
N PHE A 60 1.67 -5.09 6.56
CA PHE A 60 1.38 -3.67 6.46
C PHE A 60 1.72 -3.20 5.05
N ASP A 61 0.69 -3.03 4.24
CA ASP A 61 0.81 -2.83 2.80
C ASP A 61 0.14 -1.52 2.39
N THR A 62 0.94 -0.49 2.12
CA THR A 62 0.44 0.81 1.67
C THR A 62 -0.17 0.75 0.27
N GLY A 63 0.20 -0.23 -0.55
CA GLY A 63 -0.40 -0.51 -1.84
C GLY A 63 -1.80 -1.11 -1.76
N ASN A 64 -2.18 -1.69 -0.64
CA ASN A 64 -3.54 -2.14 -0.39
C ASN A 64 -4.44 -0.97 0.03
N GLN A 65 -5.53 -0.74 -0.69
CA GLN A 65 -6.46 0.36 -0.41
C GLN A 65 -7.35 0.11 0.82
N ASN A 66 -7.71 -1.15 1.13
CA ASN A 66 -8.63 -1.47 2.22
C ASN A 66 -7.96 -1.21 3.59
N ALA A 67 -8.76 -1.00 4.64
CA ALA A 67 -8.22 -0.92 5.99
C ALA A 67 -7.76 -2.28 6.49
N LEU A 68 -8.55 -3.32 6.20
CA LEU A 68 -8.31 -4.70 6.61
C LEU A 68 -8.75 -5.65 5.50
N ASP A 69 -7.87 -6.55 5.12
CA ASP A 69 -8.19 -7.72 4.31
C ASP A 69 -7.79 -8.99 5.07
N ILE A 70 -8.68 -9.96 5.18
CA ILE A 70 -8.46 -11.21 5.92
C ILE A 70 -8.11 -12.35 4.96
N ASN A 71 -7.06 -13.11 5.28
CA ASN A 71 -6.78 -14.38 4.62
C ASN A 71 -7.73 -15.46 5.14
N ASP A 72 -8.77 -15.77 4.38
CA ASP A 72 -9.82 -16.68 4.79
C ASP A 72 -9.45 -18.17 4.65
N ASN A 73 -8.24 -18.50 4.22
CA ASN A 73 -7.66 -19.82 4.38
C ASN A 73 -7.26 -20.10 5.84
N LEU A 74 -6.78 -19.08 6.56
CA LEU A 74 -6.29 -19.22 7.93
C LEU A 74 -7.36 -18.84 8.94
N VAL A 75 -8.17 -17.82 8.62
CA VAL A 75 -9.22 -17.34 9.51
C VAL A 75 -10.59 -17.81 9.00
N GLN A 76 -11.21 -18.74 9.72
CA GLN A 76 -12.55 -19.22 9.38
C GLN A 76 -13.58 -18.12 9.65
N LEU A 77 -14.29 -17.71 8.59
CA LEU A 77 -15.31 -16.66 8.65
C LEU A 77 -16.67 -17.25 8.36
N ALA A 78 -17.62 -17.10 9.30
CA ALA A 78 -18.91 -17.77 9.29
C ALA A 78 -19.83 -17.29 8.14
N GLN A 79 -19.73 -16.02 7.75
CA GLN A 79 -20.62 -15.43 6.74
C GLN A 79 -19.78 -14.66 5.72
N LYS A 80 -19.62 -15.29 4.54
CA LYS A 80 -18.92 -14.70 3.40
C LYS A 80 -19.88 -14.51 2.24
N LYS A 81 -19.88 -13.30 1.67
CA LYS A 81 -20.60 -12.99 0.42
C LYS A 81 -19.57 -12.74 -0.68
N GLU A 82 -19.54 -13.58 -1.69
CA GLU A 82 -18.64 -13.39 -2.84
C GLU A 82 -18.95 -12.06 -3.54
N LYS A 83 -17.89 -11.28 -3.83
CA LYS A 83 -17.97 -9.98 -4.48
C LYS A 83 -17.24 -9.93 -5.81
N GLY A 84 -16.56 -11.00 -6.17
CA GLY A 84 -15.82 -11.09 -7.43
C GLY A 84 -14.39 -11.58 -7.23
N SER A 85 -13.49 -11.13 -8.08
CA SER A 85 -12.08 -11.48 -8.02
C SER A 85 -11.22 -10.24 -7.90
N GLY A 86 -10.01 -10.41 -7.39
CA GLY A 86 -8.95 -9.40 -7.36
C GLY A 86 -7.65 -9.98 -7.89
N GLN A 87 -6.67 -9.10 -8.07
CA GLN A 87 -5.32 -9.45 -8.46
C GLN A 87 -4.37 -8.57 -7.65
N VAL A 88 -3.27 -9.14 -7.15
CA VAL A 88 -2.20 -8.38 -6.49
C VAL A 88 -1.17 -7.91 -7.51
N GLY A 89 -0.29 -6.99 -7.10
CA GLY A 89 0.76 -6.42 -7.96
C GLY A 89 1.65 -7.48 -8.63
N SER A 90 1.95 -8.57 -7.95
CA SER A 90 2.72 -9.71 -8.47
C SER A 90 1.91 -10.71 -9.33
N GLY A 91 0.68 -10.34 -9.72
CA GLY A 91 -0.11 -11.08 -10.70
C GLY A 91 -1.02 -12.18 -10.15
N GLN A 92 -0.90 -12.59 -8.89
CA GLN A 92 -1.74 -13.64 -8.32
C GLN A 92 -3.18 -13.18 -8.21
N LYS A 93 -4.10 -14.05 -8.65
CA LYS A 93 -5.54 -13.81 -8.63
C LYS A 93 -6.17 -14.49 -7.41
N PHE A 94 -7.18 -13.85 -6.84
CA PHE A 94 -7.93 -14.37 -5.71
C PHE A 94 -9.42 -14.07 -5.82
N LYS A 95 -10.25 -14.88 -5.15
CA LYS A 95 -11.67 -14.57 -4.96
C LYS A 95 -11.83 -13.62 -3.78
N ALA A 96 -12.56 -12.54 -4.00
CA ALA A 96 -12.86 -11.53 -2.99
C ALA A 96 -14.24 -11.77 -2.38
N ASN A 97 -14.31 -11.78 -1.06
CA ASN A 97 -15.52 -11.86 -0.28
C ASN A 97 -15.70 -10.62 0.60
N ILE A 98 -16.91 -10.35 1.02
CA ILE A 98 -17.25 -9.39 2.07
C ILE A 98 -17.88 -10.15 3.23
N ASN A 99 -17.46 -9.84 4.43
CA ASN A 99 -17.92 -10.44 5.67
C ASN A 99 -18.74 -9.43 6.45
N ASP A 100 -19.97 -9.82 6.83
CA ASP A 100 -20.88 -8.93 7.54
C ASP A 100 -20.43 -8.65 8.98
N THR A 101 -19.67 -9.59 9.60
CA THR A 101 -19.22 -9.42 10.99
C THR A 101 -17.90 -10.16 11.24
N ILE A 102 -16.92 -9.41 11.73
CA ILE A 102 -15.73 -9.93 12.42
C ILE A 102 -15.88 -9.53 13.89
N ALA A 103 -15.93 -10.51 14.77
CA ALA A 103 -16.23 -10.23 16.18
C ALA A 103 -15.14 -9.41 16.86
N GLU A 104 -13.86 -9.78 16.64
CA GLU A 104 -12.73 -9.09 17.26
C GLU A 104 -11.45 -9.18 16.42
N VAL A 105 -10.73 -8.06 16.38
CA VAL A 105 -9.34 -7.98 15.89
C VAL A 105 -8.50 -7.31 16.96
N LYS A 106 -7.38 -7.92 17.34
CA LYS A 106 -6.38 -7.35 18.24
C LYS A 106 -5.09 -7.10 17.48
N LEU A 107 -4.42 -5.99 17.76
CA LEU A 107 -3.11 -5.65 17.18
C LEU A 107 -2.02 -5.58 18.24
N ALA A 108 -0.75 -5.62 17.81
CA ALA A 108 0.41 -5.69 18.68
C ALA A 108 0.63 -4.46 19.58
N ASP A 109 0.01 -3.32 19.25
CA ASP A 109 -0.01 -2.11 20.10
C ASP A 109 -0.97 -2.21 21.28
N GLY A 110 -1.76 -3.30 21.38
CA GLY A 110 -2.78 -3.52 22.37
C GLY A 110 -4.18 -3.03 21.95
N SER A 111 -4.32 -2.41 20.78
CA SER A 111 -5.63 -1.98 20.30
C SER A 111 -6.54 -3.17 20.00
N VAL A 112 -7.84 -3.00 20.31
CA VAL A 112 -8.88 -4.02 20.13
C VAL A 112 -10.06 -3.42 19.40
N TYR A 113 -10.37 -4.00 18.25
CA TYR A 113 -11.49 -3.61 17.40
C TYR A 113 -12.56 -4.70 17.46
N LYS A 114 -13.82 -4.30 17.67
CA LYS A 114 -14.94 -5.24 17.84
C LYS A 114 -16.07 -4.96 16.86
N ASN A 115 -16.79 -6.03 16.52
CA ASN A 115 -17.99 -5.96 15.69
C ASN A 115 -17.74 -5.24 14.36
N LEU A 116 -16.63 -5.58 13.71
CA LEU A 116 -16.28 -5.02 12.41
C LEU A 116 -17.22 -5.55 11.34
N VAL A 117 -17.68 -4.66 10.46
CA VAL A 117 -18.62 -4.99 9.39
C VAL A 117 -18.02 -4.66 8.02
N ASN A 118 -18.45 -5.40 7.02
CA ASN A 118 -18.02 -5.25 5.62
C ASN A 118 -16.51 -5.38 5.40
N ILE A 119 -15.88 -6.22 6.20
CA ILE A 119 -14.45 -6.52 6.07
C ILE A 119 -14.26 -7.45 4.87
N LYS A 120 -13.33 -7.08 4.01
CA LYS A 120 -12.95 -7.89 2.87
C LYS A 120 -12.14 -9.10 3.32
N SER A 121 -12.33 -10.22 2.63
CA SER A 121 -11.49 -11.39 2.77
C SER A 121 -11.25 -12.03 1.41
N GLY A 122 -10.22 -12.86 1.36
CA GLY A 122 -9.90 -13.63 0.17
C GLY A 122 -9.04 -14.83 0.51
N ASN A 123 -8.95 -15.75 -0.45
CA ASN A 123 -7.97 -16.80 -0.41
C ASN A 123 -6.60 -16.19 -0.80
N TYR A 124 -5.82 -15.83 0.20
CA TYR A 124 -4.46 -15.29 0.01
C TYR A 124 -3.40 -16.37 0.31
N ASP A 125 -3.58 -17.58 -0.24
CA ASP A 125 -2.69 -18.72 -0.04
C ASP A 125 -1.24 -18.42 -0.49
N PHE A 126 -1.04 -17.59 -1.48
CA PHE A 126 0.28 -17.13 -1.90
C PHE A 126 1.03 -16.39 -0.77
N LEU A 127 0.34 -15.66 0.12
CA LEU A 127 1.00 -15.01 1.27
C LEU A 127 1.53 -16.03 2.27
N GLN A 128 0.69 -17.02 2.63
CA GLN A 128 1.08 -18.03 3.59
C GLN A 128 2.10 -19.03 3.04
N ASN A 129 2.08 -19.29 1.73
CA ASN A 129 2.96 -20.26 1.10
C ASN A 129 4.30 -19.64 0.68
N ALA A 130 4.33 -18.38 0.24
CA ALA A 130 5.53 -17.73 -0.28
C ALA A 130 6.20 -16.77 0.70
N ILE A 131 5.48 -16.22 1.70
CA ILE A 131 6.04 -15.21 2.59
C ILE A 131 6.15 -15.71 4.03
N THR A 132 5.01 -16.01 4.69
CA THR A 132 5.00 -16.56 6.05
C THR A 132 3.72 -17.35 6.32
N PRO A 133 3.82 -18.56 6.92
CA PRO A 133 2.68 -19.47 7.08
C PRO A 133 1.57 -18.93 7.98
N ASP A 134 1.85 -17.91 8.79
CA ASP A 134 0.91 -17.27 9.71
C ASP A 134 0.42 -15.89 9.23
N CYS A 135 0.47 -15.63 7.91
CA CYS A 135 -0.06 -14.39 7.34
C CYS A 135 -1.59 -14.41 7.28
N ILE A 136 -2.23 -13.80 8.28
CA ILE A 136 -3.69 -13.75 8.42
C ILE A 136 -4.36 -12.63 7.62
N GLY A 137 -3.60 -11.82 6.87
CA GLY A 137 -4.14 -10.80 5.99
C GLY A 137 -3.28 -9.56 5.84
N TYR A 138 -3.92 -8.46 5.44
CA TYR A 138 -3.29 -7.17 5.22
C TYR A 138 -3.90 -6.08 6.09
N ILE A 139 -3.08 -5.10 6.49
CA ILE A 139 -3.49 -3.77 6.96
C ILE A 139 -3.05 -2.78 5.89
N GLY A 140 -4.01 -2.06 5.29
CA GLY A 140 -3.75 -1.15 4.19
C GLY A 140 -4.12 0.30 4.45
N HIS A 141 -4.12 1.10 3.38
CA HIS A 141 -4.20 2.56 3.42
C HIS A 141 -5.40 3.12 4.21
N ASN A 142 -6.58 2.55 4.06
CA ASN A 142 -7.76 3.07 4.76
C ASN A 142 -7.67 2.94 6.29
N PHE A 143 -6.81 2.06 6.82
CA PHE A 143 -6.53 1.94 8.25
C PHE A 143 -5.88 3.23 8.80
N PHE A 144 -4.88 3.74 8.10
CA PHE A 144 -4.10 4.91 8.56
C PHE A 144 -4.49 6.22 7.84
N LYS A 145 -5.61 6.22 7.11
CA LYS A 145 -6.11 7.44 6.47
C LYS A 145 -6.32 8.55 7.50
N GLY A 146 -5.76 9.73 7.24
CA GLY A 146 -5.77 10.86 8.18
C GLY A 146 -4.61 10.85 9.18
N TYR A 147 -3.62 9.99 8.98
CA TYR A 147 -2.38 9.94 9.74
C TYR A 147 -1.17 10.19 8.84
N LEU A 148 -0.12 10.74 9.42
CA LEU A 148 1.24 10.68 8.89
C LEU A 148 1.80 9.30 9.22
N VAL A 149 2.40 8.62 8.25
CA VAL A 149 2.93 7.27 8.42
C VAL A 149 4.45 7.32 8.46
N LYS A 150 5.04 7.13 9.63
CA LYS A 150 6.50 7.04 9.79
C LYS A 150 6.93 5.58 9.72
N LEU A 151 7.81 5.28 8.79
CA LEU A 151 8.42 3.97 8.58
C LEU A 151 9.87 4.00 9.07
N ASP A 152 10.16 3.22 10.11
CA ASP A 152 11.50 3.06 10.69
C ASP A 152 11.87 1.56 10.70
N TYR A 153 12.37 1.08 9.57
CA TYR A 153 12.73 -0.33 9.41
C TYR A 153 13.95 -0.73 10.26
N LEU A 154 14.84 0.21 10.55
CA LEU A 154 15.98 -0.04 11.43
C LEU A 154 15.54 -0.38 12.86
N ARG A 155 14.63 0.44 13.40
CA ARG A 155 14.09 0.22 14.76
C ARG A 155 12.87 -0.69 14.79
N ARG A 156 12.49 -1.27 13.64
CA ARG A 156 11.35 -2.19 13.52
C ARG A 156 10.05 -1.56 14.04
N LYS A 157 9.74 -0.35 13.58
CA LYS A 157 8.55 0.39 14.01
C LYS A 157 7.84 1.05 12.84
N ILE A 158 6.51 1.06 12.92
CA ILE A 158 5.63 1.95 12.19
C ILE A 158 4.98 2.87 13.21
N ILE A 159 5.03 4.17 12.98
CA ILE A 159 4.42 5.16 13.86
C ILE A 159 3.41 5.95 13.06
N LEU A 160 2.18 5.98 13.54
CA LEU A 160 1.10 6.77 12.97
C LEU A 160 0.90 8.02 13.83
N TYR A 161 0.99 9.19 13.23
CA TYR A 161 0.70 10.46 13.88
C TYR A 161 -0.59 11.02 13.29
N LYS A 162 -1.63 11.23 14.10
CA LYS A 162 -2.90 11.83 13.61
C LYS A 162 -2.61 13.18 12.97
N ASN A 163 -3.06 13.39 11.73
CA ASN A 163 -2.74 14.58 10.94
C ASN A 163 -3.68 15.75 11.33
N THR A 164 -3.34 16.44 12.41
CA THR A 164 -4.09 17.58 12.95
C THR A 164 -3.44 18.90 12.50
N ASP A 165 -4.22 20.01 12.52
CA ASP A 165 -3.69 21.33 12.18
C ASP A 165 -2.59 21.77 13.15
N GLN A 166 -2.69 21.41 14.43
CA GLN A 166 -1.65 21.62 15.41
C GLN A 166 -0.35 20.91 14.98
N ARG A 167 -0.44 19.64 14.58
CA ARG A 167 0.73 18.84 14.14
C ARG A 167 1.32 19.34 12.83
N LYS A 168 0.49 19.83 11.90
CA LYS A 168 0.97 20.49 10.67
C LYS A 168 1.79 21.74 10.99
N SER A 169 1.41 22.48 12.02
CA SER A 169 2.10 23.72 12.45
C SER A 169 3.36 23.43 13.25
N SER A 170 3.28 22.55 14.26
CA SER A 170 4.41 22.23 15.16
C SER A 170 5.45 21.35 14.50
N LYS A 171 5.03 20.45 13.61
CA LYS A 171 5.87 19.40 13.00
C LYS A 171 6.56 18.50 14.03
N ASP A 172 5.90 18.24 15.15
CA ASP A 172 6.39 17.39 16.25
C ASP A 172 6.80 15.98 15.80
N PHE A 173 6.21 15.48 14.71
CA PHE A 173 6.59 14.21 14.07
C PHE A 173 8.04 14.21 13.53
N LEU A 174 8.68 15.36 13.40
CA LEU A 174 10.09 15.54 13.00
C LEU A 174 11.03 15.75 14.20
N GLU A 175 10.52 15.78 15.42
CA GLU A 175 11.33 16.00 16.60
C GLU A 175 12.42 14.94 16.74
N GLY A 176 13.68 15.38 16.91
CA GLY A 176 14.84 14.50 16.97
C GLY A 176 15.24 13.84 15.64
N GLU A 177 14.63 14.21 14.53
CA GLU A 177 14.95 13.67 13.22
C GLU A 177 15.77 14.64 12.37
N LYS A 178 16.78 14.13 11.66
CA LYS A 178 17.50 14.87 10.63
C LYS A 178 16.84 14.64 9.28
N VAL A 179 16.21 15.69 8.76
CA VAL A 179 15.57 15.67 7.43
C VAL A 179 16.62 15.81 6.36
N LEU A 180 16.74 14.81 5.47
CA LEU A 180 17.64 14.81 4.33
C LEU A 180 16.99 15.49 3.12
N ALA A 181 15.71 15.22 2.89
CA ALA A 181 14.92 15.84 1.82
C ALA A 181 13.41 15.75 2.11
N ILE A 182 12.67 16.62 1.43
CA ILE A 182 11.21 16.57 1.37
C ILE A 182 10.85 16.52 -0.11
N ILE A 183 10.35 15.37 -0.57
CA ILE A 183 9.93 15.15 -1.95
C ILE A 183 8.42 15.23 -2.07
N ASN A 184 7.93 15.72 -3.21
CA ASN A 184 6.51 15.74 -3.51
C ASN A 184 6.14 14.48 -4.29
N PHE A 185 4.90 14.07 -4.14
CA PHE A 185 4.32 13.01 -4.96
C PHE A 185 2.97 13.42 -5.54
N GLU A 186 2.57 12.77 -6.59
CA GLU A 186 1.23 12.87 -7.15
C GLU A 186 0.42 11.61 -6.85
N ILE A 187 -0.90 11.78 -6.81
CA ILE A 187 -1.87 10.69 -6.75
C ILE A 187 -2.68 10.76 -8.03
N ARG A 188 -2.81 9.64 -8.72
CA ARG A 188 -3.65 9.54 -9.91
C ARG A 188 -4.97 8.82 -9.57
N ARG A 189 -5.13 7.58 -10.00
CA ARG A 189 -6.39 6.85 -9.83
C ARG A 189 -6.59 6.31 -8.41
N LEU A 190 -5.54 5.75 -7.81
CA LEU A 190 -5.60 5.12 -6.49
C LEU A 190 -4.99 6.03 -5.43
N PRO A 191 -5.72 6.37 -4.35
CA PRO A 191 -5.28 7.35 -3.35
C PRO A 191 -4.11 6.86 -2.49
N ASN A 192 -3.82 5.59 -2.51
CA ASN A 192 -2.85 4.91 -1.67
C ASN A 192 -1.47 4.72 -2.33
N HIS A 193 -1.29 5.13 -3.59
CA HIS A 193 -0.04 4.96 -4.32
C HIS A 193 0.62 6.32 -4.59
N PRO A 194 1.61 6.73 -3.77
CA PRO A 194 2.43 7.90 -4.05
C PRO A 194 3.27 7.69 -5.32
N LEU A 195 3.09 8.56 -6.31
CA LEU A 195 3.87 8.57 -7.54
C LEU A 195 4.84 9.74 -7.53
N VAL A 196 6.13 9.47 -7.67
CA VAL A 196 7.20 10.47 -7.61
C VAL A 196 7.91 10.54 -8.96
N ARG A 197 8.13 11.75 -9.47
CA ARG A 197 8.96 11.93 -10.67
C ARG A 197 10.42 11.66 -10.34
N VAL A 198 11.06 10.85 -11.15
CA VAL A 198 12.47 10.48 -10.97
C VAL A 198 13.26 10.67 -12.27
N LYS A 199 14.56 10.86 -12.11
CA LYS A 199 15.51 10.92 -13.24
C LYS A 199 16.70 10.01 -12.98
N ILE A 200 17.10 9.27 -14.02
CA ILE A 200 18.33 8.48 -14.03
C ILE A 200 19.08 8.83 -15.30
N GLY A 201 20.32 9.34 -15.17
CA GLY A 201 21.13 9.72 -16.34
C GLY A 201 20.48 10.79 -17.25
N GLY A 202 19.59 11.62 -16.70
CA GLY A 202 18.84 12.63 -17.43
C GLY A 202 17.50 12.15 -18.01
N ILE A 203 17.20 10.86 -17.95
CA ILE A 203 15.94 10.27 -18.44
C ILE A 203 14.88 10.39 -17.36
N GLU A 204 13.74 10.99 -17.71
CA GLU A 204 12.58 11.11 -16.83
C GLU A 204 11.76 9.82 -16.81
N MET A 205 11.27 9.46 -15.62
CA MET A 205 10.40 8.31 -15.40
C MET A 205 9.57 8.53 -14.14
N ILE A 206 8.68 7.60 -13.83
CA ILE A 206 7.85 7.64 -12.62
C ILE A 206 8.28 6.55 -11.64
N ALA A 207 8.24 6.84 -10.35
CA ALA A 207 8.42 5.86 -9.28
C ALA A 207 7.14 5.72 -8.46
N ALA A 208 6.69 4.50 -8.23
CA ALA A 208 5.61 4.19 -7.30
C ALA A 208 6.18 3.74 -5.95
N PHE A 209 5.69 4.34 -4.85
CA PHE A 209 6.13 3.99 -3.50
C PHE A 209 5.12 3.07 -2.83
N ASP A 210 5.61 1.92 -2.33
CA ASP A 210 4.77 0.92 -1.69
C ASP A 210 5.55 0.07 -0.69
N THR A 211 5.02 -0.13 0.53
CA THR A 211 5.62 -1.04 1.53
C THR A 211 5.42 -2.51 1.19
N GLY A 212 4.46 -2.83 0.32
CA GLY A 212 4.23 -4.14 -0.25
C GLY A 212 5.14 -4.51 -1.41
N GLN A 213 6.11 -3.64 -1.74
CA GLN A 213 7.08 -3.85 -2.81
C GLN A 213 8.49 -4.05 -2.26
N TYR A 214 9.26 -4.86 -2.97
CA TYR A 214 10.68 -5.06 -2.69
C TYR A 214 11.53 -3.94 -3.30
N GLY A 215 11.35 -3.70 -4.55
CA GLY A 215 12.01 -2.75 -5.43
C GLY A 215 12.26 -3.38 -6.79
N THR A 216 11.58 -2.86 -7.81
CA THR A 216 11.67 -3.33 -9.19
C THR A 216 11.82 -2.16 -10.15
N PHE A 217 12.17 -2.44 -11.40
CA PHE A 217 12.11 -1.46 -12.47
C PHE A 217 11.67 -2.12 -13.78
N GLN A 218 10.97 -1.36 -14.59
CA GLN A 218 10.61 -1.73 -15.95
C GLN A 218 10.97 -0.57 -16.88
N LEU A 219 11.87 -0.82 -17.82
CA LEU A 219 12.38 0.17 -18.77
C LEU A 219 12.16 -0.29 -20.20
N GLU A 220 12.06 0.67 -21.11
CA GLU A 220 12.21 0.36 -22.53
C GLU A 220 13.63 -0.14 -22.84
N ASP A 221 13.76 -1.11 -23.72
CA ASP A 221 15.06 -1.72 -24.11
C ASP A 221 16.14 -0.69 -24.47
N LYS A 222 15.75 0.38 -25.20
CA LYS A 222 16.68 1.45 -25.60
C LYS A 222 17.19 2.23 -24.37
N VAL A 223 16.33 2.42 -23.37
CA VAL A 223 16.65 3.13 -22.12
C VAL A 223 17.54 2.26 -21.25
N GLU A 224 17.20 0.99 -21.07
CA GLU A 224 18.00 0.05 -20.29
C GLU A 224 19.42 -0.09 -20.87
N LYS A 225 19.55 -0.28 -22.19
CA LYS A 225 20.86 -0.33 -22.88
C LYS A 225 21.67 0.93 -22.65
N LEU A 226 21.04 2.11 -22.77
CA LEU A 226 21.72 3.39 -22.58
C LEU A 226 22.21 3.57 -21.13
N LEU A 227 21.36 3.26 -20.13
CA LEU A 227 21.71 3.40 -18.72
C LEU A 227 22.75 2.36 -18.30
N THR A 228 22.69 1.15 -18.84
CA THR A 228 23.72 0.11 -18.64
C THR A 228 25.06 0.53 -19.22
N ALA A 229 25.09 1.06 -20.44
CA ALA A 229 26.34 1.56 -21.07
C ALA A 229 26.98 2.71 -20.27
N LYS A 230 26.17 3.50 -19.55
CA LYS A 230 26.64 4.56 -18.64
C LYS A 230 26.96 4.08 -17.23
N SER A 231 26.86 2.80 -16.94
CA SER A 231 27.02 2.20 -15.59
C SER A 231 26.05 2.80 -14.56
N LEU A 232 24.87 3.21 -14.99
CA LEU A 232 23.78 3.69 -14.13
C LEU A 232 22.83 2.57 -13.69
N ILE A 233 22.76 1.50 -14.50
CA ILE A 233 22.12 0.22 -14.14
C ILE A 233 23.19 -0.85 -14.32
N ILE A 234 23.48 -1.57 -13.24
CA ILE A 234 24.58 -2.55 -13.22
C ILE A 234 24.05 -3.86 -12.64
N PRO A 235 24.26 -5.02 -13.28
CA PRO A 235 24.02 -6.31 -12.65
C PRO A 235 24.76 -6.40 -11.31
N SER A 236 24.09 -6.74 -10.23
CA SER A 236 24.66 -6.76 -8.88
C SER A 236 24.68 -8.15 -8.23
N GLY A 237 24.28 -9.18 -8.98
CA GLY A 237 24.31 -10.55 -8.52
C GLY A 237 23.00 -11.28 -8.77
N LYS A 238 22.75 -12.27 -7.92
CA LYS A 238 21.53 -13.06 -7.90
C LYS A 238 21.08 -13.20 -6.44
N ASP A 239 19.79 -13.37 -6.23
CA ASP A 239 19.22 -13.67 -4.93
C ASP A 239 19.28 -15.17 -4.59
N ALA A 240 18.62 -15.56 -3.50
CA ALA A 240 18.56 -16.95 -3.05
C ALA A 240 17.79 -17.87 -4.00
N GLU A 241 16.91 -17.33 -4.84
CA GLU A 241 16.10 -18.04 -5.83
C GLU A 241 16.76 -18.06 -7.22
N ASN A 242 17.99 -17.51 -7.31
CA ASN A 242 18.79 -17.38 -8.53
C ASN A 242 18.30 -16.30 -9.50
N ASP A 243 17.40 -15.40 -9.05
CA ASP A 243 16.93 -14.27 -9.84
C ASP A 243 17.97 -13.15 -9.92
N LYS A 244 18.09 -12.54 -11.09
CA LYS A 244 19.06 -11.46 -11.32
C LYS A 244 18.65 -10.21 -10.59
N THR A 245 19.61 -9.62 -9.88
CA THR A 245 19.44 -8.32 -9.22
C THR A 245 20.36 -7.27 -9.85
N TYR A 246 19.95 -6.01 -9.70
CA TYR A 246 20.65 -4.85 -10.29
C TYR A 246 20.86 -3.77 -9.23
N THR A 247 21.86 -2.94 -9.48
CA THR A 247 22.05 -1.66 -8.78
C THR A 247 21.66 -0.53 -9.73
N ILE A 248 20.77 0.35 -9.28
CA ILE A 248 20.47 1.63 -9.96
C ILE A 248 21.25 2.72 -9.25
N ASN A 249 22.15 3.38 -9.98
CA ASN A 249 22.95 4.50 -9.48
C ASN A 249 22.33 5.85 -9.88
N ASP A 250 22.62 6.85 -9.07
CA ASP A 250 22.36 8.26 -9.41
C ASP A 250 20.89 8.57 -9.76
N MET A 251 19.96 7.84 -9.15
CA MET A 251 18.54 8.17 -9.26
C MET A 251 18.22 9.43 -8.45
N VAL A 252 17.57 10.40 -9.08
CA VAL A 252 17.18 11.67 -8.44
C VAL A 252 15.67 11.71 -8.28
N LEU A 253 15.21 11.71 -7.04
CA LEU A 253 13.79 11.79 -6.66
C LEU A 253 13.34 13.26 -6.60
N ASP A 254 12.25 13.62 -7.31
CA ASP A 254 11.63 14.95 -7.34
C ASP A 254 12.64 16.08 -7.58
N GLY A 255 13.73 15.80 -8.32
CA GLY A 255 14.80 16.76 -8.55
C GLY A 255 15.59 17.18 -7.31
N LYS A 256 15.35 16.56 -6.14
CA LYS A 256 15.84 17.03 -4.83
C LYS A 256 16.73 16.05 -4.10
N PHE A 257 16.50 14.76 -4.26
CA PHE A 257 17.20 13.75 -3.47
C PHE A 257 17.85 12.69 -4.36
N LYS A 258 19.17 12.58 -4.29
CA LYS A 258 19.94 11.59 -5.02
C LYS A 258 20.13 10.33 -4.20
N VAL A 259 19.83 9.17 -4.81
CA VAL A 259 19.93 7.87 -4.16
C VAL A 259 20.40 6.79 -5.13
N SER A 260 21.01 5.73 -4.60
CA SER A 260 21.27 4.49 -5.32
C SER A 260 20.49 3.34 -4.67
N LEU A 261 19.87 2.49 -5.48
CA LEU A 261 19.15 1.31 -5.04
C LEU A 261 19.94 0.07 -5.43
N LYS A 262 20.18 -0.83 -4.47
CA LYS A 262 20.88 -2.10 -4.68
C LYS A 262 19.93 -3.27 -4.54
N GLY A 263 20.11 -4.30 -5.39
CA GLY A 263 19.33 -5.53 -5.33
C GLY A 263 17.88 -5.35 -5.78
N VAL A 264 17.62 -4.49 -6.76
CA VAL A 264 16.31 -4.34 -7.41
C VAL A 264 16.19 -5.34 -8.57
N TYR A 265 14.95 -5.72 -8.93
CA TYR A 265 14.69 -6.65 -10.02
C TYR A 265 14.25 -5.92 -11.27
N SER A 266 14.54 -6.51 -12.43
CA SER A 266 13.99 -6.07 -13.72
C SER A 266 12.70 -6.83 -13.99
N GLU A 267 11.66 -6.12 -14.40
CA GLU A 267 10.37 -6.66 -14.80
C GLU A 267 10.08 -6.31 -16.27
N THR A 268 9.24 -7.11 -16.91
CA THR A 268 8.77 -6.81 -18.26
C THR A 268 7.56 -5.87 -18.22
N ARG A 269 7.25 -5.22 -19.34
CA ARG A 269 6.02 -4.41 -19.44
C ARG A 269 4.77 -5.27 -19.27
N GLU A 270 4.80 -6.49 -19.74
CA GLU A 270 3.67 -7.43 -19.65
C GLU A 270 3.36 -7.77 -18.17
N ASP A 271 4.41 -7.97 -17.37
CA ASP A 271 4.24 -8.25 -15.94
C ASP A 271 3.56 -7.09 -15.20
N ASN A 272 3.83 -5.85 -15.63
CA ASN A 272 3.38 -4.62 -14.97
C ASN A 272 2.14 -3.96 -15.59
N GLU A 273 1.59 -4.46 -16.70
CA GLU A 273 0.51 -3.77 -17.42
C GLU A 273 -0.72 -3.52 -16.53
N HIS A 274 -1.12 -4.52 -15.73
CA HIS A 274 -2.27 -4.38 -14.83
C HIS A 274 -2.04 -3.34 -13.71
N VAL A 275 -0.80 -3.18 -13.23
CA VAL A 275 -0.42 -2.15 -12.24
C VAL A 275 -0.45 -0.77 -12.89
N ARG A 276 0.10 -0.65 -14.10
CA ARG A 276 0.10 0.59 -14.89
C ARG A 276 -1.32 1.08 -15.15
N GLU A 277 -2.21 0.20 -15.58
CA GLU A 277 -3.63 0.51 -15.80
C GLU A 277 -4.31 0.93 -14.49
N ALA A 278 -4.09 0.17 -13.40
CA ALA A 278 -4.68 0.47 -12.10
C ALA A 278 -4.25 1.83 -11.57
N LEU A 279 -3.00 2.22 -11.76
CA LEU A 279 -2.42 3.48 -11.29
C LEU A 279 -2.55 4.64 -12.30
N GLN A 280 -3.00 4.38 -13.52
CA GLN A 280 -2.98 5.33 -14.65
C GLN A 280 -1.56 5.85 -14.95
N ILE A 281 -0.58 4.93 -14.97
CA ILE A 281 0.80 5.25 -15.36
C ILE A 281 0.90 5.21 -16.88
N THR A 282 1.22 6.35 -17.48
CA THR A 282 1.38 6.51 -18.94
C THR A 282 2.84 6.59 -19.37
N GLU A 283 3.76 6.78 -18.43
CA GLU A 283 5.20 6.81 -18.67
C GLU A 283 5.71 5.44 -19.11
N ASP A 284 6.61 5.39 -20.08
CA ASP A 284 7.15 4.13 -20.60
C ASP A 284 8.09 3.43 -19.61
N ASN A 285 8.70 4.20 -18.70
CA ASN A 285 9.68 3.72 -17.74
C ASN A 285 9.17 3.92 -16.31
N ILE A 286 9.17 2.86 -15.51
CA ILE A 286 8.73 2.88 -14.12
C ILE A 286 9.75 2.21 -13.19
N ILE A 287 9.71 2.65 -11.93
CA ILE A 287 10.46 2.06 -10.82
C ILE A 287 9.49 1.89 -9.65
N ASP A 288 9.42 0.69 -9.08
CA ASP A 288 8.68 0.45 -7.85
C ASP A 288 9.64 0.52 -6.67
N ILE A 289 9.36 1.45 -5.77
CA ILE A 289 10.19 1.76 -4.62
C ILE A 289 9.55 1.19 -3.35
N GLY A 290 10.20 0.19 -2.77
CA GLY A 290 9.78 -0.46 -1.55
C GLY A 290 10.94 -0.67 -0.59
N TYR A 291 11.12 -1.91 -0.14
CA TYR A 291 12.12 -2.28 0.87
C TYR A 291 13.53 -1.75 0.58
N ARG A 292 14.00 -1.83 -0.66
CA ARG A 292 15.37 -1.42 -1.02
C ARG A 292 15.67 0.06 -0.79
N PHE A 293 14.65 0.89 -0.68
CA PHE A 293 14.74 2.28 -0.28
C PHE A 293 14.45 2.45 1.23
N LEU A 294 13.39 1.82 1.71
CA LEU A 294 12.94 1.93 3.10
C LEU A 294 13.93 1.33 4.11
N ASP A 295 14.76 0.36 3.67
CA ASP A 295 15.86 -0.15 4.47
C ASP A 295 17.03 0.84 4.60
N GLN A 296 17.16 1.80 3.69
CA GLN A 296 18.23 2.80 3.72
C GLN A 296 17.84 4.06 4.51
N TYR A 297 16.57 4.42 4.53
CA TYR A 297 16.08 5.69 5.08
C TYR A 297 14.84 5.47 5.94
N LYS A 298 14.75 6.22 7.05
CA LYS A 298 13.45 6.45 7.68
C LYS A 298 12.65 7.40 6.79
N THR A 299 11.35 7.18 6.71
CA THR A 299 10.46 8.06 5.92
C THR A 299 9.22 8.42 6.70
N ILE A 300 8.65 9.59 6.40
CA ILE A 300 7.30 9.96 6.86
C ILE A 300 6.47 10.32 5.63
N TRP A 301 5.34 9.64 5.47
CA TRP A 301 4.44 9.85 4.34
C TRP A 301 3.24 10.66 4.78
N ASP A 302 3.08 11.83 4.19
CA ASP A 302 1.93 12.73 4.36
C ASP A 302 1.07 12.68 3.10
N TYR A 303 0.05 11.84 3.12
CA TYR A 303 -0.86 11.68 1.97
C TYR A 303 -1.73 12.92 1.72
N GLU A 304 -2.02 13.71 2.76
CA GLU A 304 -2.83 14.92 2.63
C GLU A 304 -2.02 16.06 1.98
N ALA A 305 -0.79 16.29 2.48
CA ALA A 305 0.11 17.28 1.89
C ALA A 305 0.84 16.76 0.64
N LYS A 306 0.70 15.48 0.29
CA LYS A 306 1.38 14.80 -0.82
C LYS A 306 2.89 14.95 -0.74
N LYS A 307 3.46 14.62 0.43
CA LYS A 307 4.89 14.73 0.71
C LYS A 307 5.45 13.47 1.34
N ILE A 308 6.67 13.12 0.99
CA ILE A 308 7.48 12.14 1.69
C ILE A 308 8.69 12.88 2.27
N TYR A 309 8.83 12.82 3.59
CA TYR A 309 10.02 13.28 4.30
C TYR A 309 11.00 12.12 4.33
N ILE A 310 12.20 12.34 3.80
CA ILE A 310 13.31 11.39 3.83
C ILE A 310 14.21 11.80 4.98
N LEU A 311 14.42 10.90 5.93
CA LEU A 311 15.15 11.15 7.17
C LEU A 311 16.42 10.31 7.21
N GLU A 312 17.42 10.80 7.95
CA GLU A 312 18.61 10.02 8.24
C GLU A 312 18.25 8.77 9.05
N LYS A 313 18.94 7.67 8.75
CA LYS A 313 18.71 6.35 9.38
C LYS A 313 19.10 6.33 10.87
#